data_eefa88b328d42f9a098d17a2a9c941a5
#
_entry.id   eefa88b328d42f9a098d17a2a9c941a5
#
_cell.length_a   1.000
_cell.length_b   1.000
_cell.length_c   1.000
_cell.angle_alpha   90.00
_cell.angle_beta   90.00
_cell.angle_gamma   90.00
#
_symmetry.space_group_name_H-M   'P 1'
#
loop_
_entity.id
_entity.type
_entity.pdbx_description
1 polymer ?
#
loop_
_entity_poly.entity_id
_entity_poly.type
_entity_poly.pdbx_seq_one_letter_code
_entity_poly.pdbx_strand_id
1 'polypeptide(L)'
;IVMPGLVDCHTHLVHGGTREHELNMRLAGKSYMEIMNAGGGIHYTTTKTREASFDELYEKTYQHLNDFLRHGITTVEAKSGYGMNWETELKQLEVANKLQQNHAVDVVSTFMGAHAVPKEYKGNEDAFVKLLIEDMIPKVAKLGLAEFNDVFCEKGVFTPAQSRLILAAGKA
;
A
#
# COMPACT_ATOMS: atom_id res chain seq x y z
N ILE A 1 6.26 -10.96 33.05
CA ILE A 1 6.84 -9.71 32.54
C ILE A 1 5.75 -8.98 31.74
N VAL A 2 5.52 -7.71 32.07
CA VAL A 2 4.62 -6.84 31.31
C VAL A 2 5.50 -5.87 30.50
N MET A 3 5.20 -5.69 29.21
CA MET A 3 5.94 -4.81 28.33
C MET A 3 4.96 -4.09 27.37
N PRO A 4 5.33 -2.95 26.78
CA PRO A 4 4.55 -2.33 25.71
C PRO A 4 4.35 -3.31 24.55
N GLY A 5 3.22 -3.19 23.83
CA GLY A 5 3.00 -3.92 22.60
C GLY A 5 4.03 -3.54 21.53
N LEU A 6 4.26 -4.45 20.59
CA LEU A 6 5.14 -4.20 19.46
C LEU A 6 4.45 -3.31 18.42
N VAL A 7 5.22 -2.50 17.73
CA VAL A 7 4.76 -1.64 16.62
C VAL A 7 5.40 -2.11 15.33
N ASP A 8 4.58 -2.43 14.32
CA ASP A 8 5.06 -2.65 12.96
C ASP A 8 4.85 -1.38 12.13
N CYS A 9 5.90 -0.63 11.89
CA CYS A 9 5.88 0.69 11.29
C CYS A 9 6.08 0.68 9.76
N HIS A 10 5.94 -0.47 9.09
CA HIS A 10 6.03 -0.52 7.63
C HIS A 10 5.32 -1.75 7.06
N THR A 11 4.02 -1.66 6.86
CA THR A 11 3.27 -2.71 6.17
C THR A 11 2.44 -2.15 5.02
N HIS A 12 2.22 -2.97 3.98
CA HIS A 12 1.14 -2.81 3.01
C HIS A 12 0.04 -3.79 3.40
N LEU A 13 -0.66 -3.47 4.49
CA LEU A 13 -1.57 -4.37 5.18
C LEU A 13 -2.73 -4.83 4.31
N VAL A 14 -3.38 -3.90 3.61
CA VAL A 14 -4.57 -4.15 2.79
C VAL A 14 -4.19 -4.47 1.36
N HIS A 15 -4.24 -5.73 0.97
CA HIS A 15 -3.96 -6.14 -0.40
C HIS A 15 -4.67 -7.43 -0.82
N GLY A 16 -4.97 -7.57 -2.11
CA GLY A 16 -5.48 -8.79 -2.71
C GLY A 16 -4.36 -9.77 -3.07
N GLY A 17 -4.72 -11.06 -3.21
CA GLY A 17 -3.78 -12.11 -3.59
C GLY A 17 -2.66 -12.36 -2.58
N THR A 18 -1.82 -13.32 -2.90
CA THR A 18 -0.62 -13.68 -2.14
C THR A 18 0.49 -14.04 -3.12
N ARG A 19 1.74 -13.96 -2.70
CA ARG A 19 2.89 -14.19 -3.59
C ARG A 19 3.76 -15.37 -3.16
N GLU A 20 3.20 -16.35 -2.47
CA GLU A 20 3.92 -17.56 -2.03
C GLU A 20 4.55 -18.31 -3.21
N HIS A 21 3.90 -18.31 -4.36
CA HIS A 21 4.44 -18.91 -5.59
C HIS A 21 5.77 -18.29 -6.04
N GLU A 22 6.02 -17.02 -5.71
CA GLU A 22 7.30 -16.36 -6.01
C GLU A 22 8.45 -16.89 -5.14
N LEU A 23 8.15 -17.40 -3.94
CA LEU A 23 9.16 -17.98 -3.07
C LEU A 23 9.88 -19.15 -3.76
N ASN A 24 9.12 -20.05 -4.38
CA ASN A 24 9.68 -21.18 -5.14
C ASN A 24 10.54 -20.71 -6.31
N MET A 25 10.14 -19.63 -6.99
CA MET A 25 10.92 -19.04 -8.07
C MET A 25 12.25 -18.46 -7.57
N ARG A 26 12.23 -17.79 -6.41
CA ARG A 26 13.44 -17.25 -5.75
C ARG A 26 14.37 -18.37 -5.28
N LEU A 27 13.83 -19.41 -4.66
CA LEU A 27 14.60 -20.57 -4.23
C LEU A 27 15.22 -21.32 -5.44
N ALA A 28 14.58 -21.28 -6.60
CA ALA A 28 15.13 -21.79 -7.85
C ALA A 28 16.16 -20.82 -8.52
N GLY A 29 16.55 -19.74 -7.85
CA GLY A 29 17.57 -18.79 -8.30
C GLY A 29 17.08 -17.76 -9.32
N LYS A 30 15.77 -17.60 -9.54
CA LYS A 30 15.25 -16.58 -10.46
C LYS A 30 15.46 -15.18 -9.90
N SER A 31 15.91 -14.28 -10.76
CA SER A 31 16.05 -12.86 -10.44
C SER A 31 14.69 -12.18 -10.26
N TYR A 32 14.70 -11.02 -9.59
CA TYR A 32 13.50 -10.19 -9.45
C TYR A 32 12.87 -9.84 -10.80
N MET A 33 13.68 -9.54 -11.81
CA MET A 33 13.21 -9.19 -13.15
C MET A 33 12.55 -10.38 -13.86
N GLU A 34 13.08 -11.59 -13.68
CA GLU A 34 12.45 -12.81 -14.24
C GLU A 34 11.09 -13.09 -13.60
N ILE A 35 10.97 -12.87 -12.29
CA ILE A 35 9.69 -12.99 -11.56
C ILE A 35 8.68 -11.94 -12.06
N MET A 36 9.12 -10.69 -12.19
CA MET A 36 8.30 -9.60 -12.74
C MET A 36 7.81 -9.91 -14.16
N ASN A 37 8.70 -10.38 -15.04
CA ASN A 37 8.36 -10.73 -16.42
C ASN A 37 7.42 -11.96 -16.51
N ALA A 38 7.44 -12.81 -15.51
CA ALA A 38 6.51 -13.94 -15.36
C ALA A 38 5.14 -13.52 -14.77
N GLY A 39 4.89 -12.21 -14.61
CA GLY A 39 3.63 -11.68 -14.10
C GLY A 39 3.55 -11.57 -12.57
N GLY A 40 4.67 -11.72 -11.86
CA GLY A 40 4.77 -11.55 -10.41
C GLY A 40 5.03 -10.10 -9.96
N GLY A 41 5.49 -9.95 -8.74
CA GLY A 41 5.86 -8.66 -8.16
C GLY A 41 4.69 -7.74 -7.87
N ILE A 42 4.97 -6.43 -7.84
CA ILE A 42 3.99 -5.40 -7.48
C ILE A 42 2.77 -5.40 -8.41
N HIS A 43 2.96 -5.68 -9.70
CA HIS A 43 1.87 -5.69 -10.67
C HIS A 43 0.87 -6.83 -10.45
N TYR A 44 1.34 -7.99 -9.98
CA TYR A 44 0.46 -9.07 -9.57
C TYR A 44 -0.44 -8.65 -8.40
N THR A 45 0.18 -8.12 -7.34
CA THR A 45 -0.57 -7.65 -6.16
C THR A 45 -1.54 -6.54 -6.54
N THR A 46 -1.14 -5.58 -7.37
CA THR A 46 -2.01 -4.51 -7.87
C THR A 46 -3.23 -5.06 -8.60
N THR A 47 -3.03 -6.01 -9.51
CA THR A 47 -4.13 -6.65 -10.24
C THR A 47 -5.09 -7.32 -9.27
N LYS A 48 -4.58 -8.13 -8.32
CA LYS A 48 -5.41 -8.82 -7.34
C LYS A 48 -6.12 -7.88 -6.37
N THR A 49 -5.51 -6.75 -6.01
CA THR A 49 -6.14 -5.75 -5.16
C THR A 49 -7.25 -4.99 -5.90
N ARG A 50 -7.06 -4.70 -7.18
CA ARG A 50 -8.10 -4.08 -8.02
C ARG A 50 -9.31 -5.01 -8.21
N GLU A 51 -9.07 -6.30 -8.45
CA GLU A 51 -10.12 -7.33 -8.64
C GLU A 51 -10.90 -7.64 -7.36
N ALA A 52 -10.25 -7.59 -6.19
CA ALA A 52 -10.87 -7.94 -4.92
C ALA A 52 -11.95 -6.94 -4.50
N SER A 53 -13.05 -7.43 -3.96
CA SER A 53 -14.09 -6.63 -3.34
C SER A 53 -13.60 -6.01 -2.02
N PHE A 54 -14.36 -5.03 -1.51
CA PHE A 54 -14.11 -4.44 -0.19
C PHE A 54 -14.16 -5.51 0.91
N ASP A 55 -15.17 -6.37 0.89
CA ASP A 55 -15.37 -7.38 1.94
C ASP A 55 -14.27 -8.44 1.91
N GLU A 56 -13.81 -8.88 0.73
CA GLU A 56 -12.68 -9.80 0.61
C GLU A 56 -11.39 -9.20 1.19
N LEU A 57 -11.11 -7.93 0.90
CA LEU A 57 -9.94 -7.23 1.47
C LEU A 57 -10.09 -7.08 2.99
N TYR A 58 -11.26 -6.72 3.47
CA TYR A 58 -11.54 -6.54 4.89
C TYR A 58 -11.34 -7.86 5.67
N GLU A 59 -12.02 -8.93 5.26
CA GLU A 59 -11.95 -10.23 5.95
C GLU A 59 -10.53 -10.79 5.96
N LYS A 60 -9.84 -10.77 4.82
CA LYS A 60 -8.44 -11.20 4.73
C LYS A 60 -7.55 -10.40 5.69
N THR A 61 -7.68 -9.09 5.68
CA THR A 61 -6.84 -8.21 6.48
C THR A 61 -7.16 -8.33 7.97
N TYR A 62 -8.43 -8.53 8.31
CA TYR A 62 -8.84 -8.80 9.69
C TYR A 62 -8.14 -10.05 10.26
N GLN A 63 -8.03 -11.12 9.46
CA GLN A 63 -7.31 -12.33 9.88
C GLN A 63 -5.79 -12.07 10.04
N HIS A 64 -5.18 -11.27 9.17
CA HIS A 64 -3.78 -10.87 9.33
C HIS A 64 -3.56 -10.08 10.62
N LEU A 65 -4.47 -9.18 10.98
CA LEU A 65 -4.39 -8.43 12.24
C LEU A 65 -4.53 -9.34 13.47
N ASN A 66 -5.38 -10.39 13.41
CA ASN A 66 -5.43 -11.41 14.46
C ASN A 66 -4.08 -12.12 14.62
N ASP A 67 -3.41 -12.43 13.53
CA ASP A 67 -2.08 -13.05 13.58
C ASP A 67 -1.03 -12.08 14.15
N PHE A 68 -1.08 -10.81 13.77
CA PHE A 68 -0.22 -9.76 14.34
C PHE A 68 -0.41 -9.66 15.85
N LEU A 69 -1.64 -9.63 16.33
CA LEU A 69 -1.95 -9.56 17.75
C LEU A 69 -1.43 -10.81 18.50
N ARG A 70 -1.53 -12.01 17.92
CA ARG A 70 -0.95 -13.24 18.48
C ARG A 70 0.57 -13.18 18.62
N HIS A 71 1.24 -12.39 17.76
CA HIS A 71 2.68 -12.17 17.82
C HIS A 71 3.07 -10.95 18.69
N GLY A 72 2.11 -10.33 19.37
CA GLY A 72 2.33 -9.21 20.29
C GLY A 72 2.40 -7.84 19.61
N ILE A 73 2.05 -7.74 18.32
CA ILE A 73 1.96 -6.47 17.60
C ILE A 73 0.59 -5.85 17.91
N THR A 74 0.60 -4.65 18.49
CA THR A 74 -0.60 -3.94 18.91
C THR A 74 -0.87 -2.69 18.08
N THR A 75 0.10 -2.25 17.28
CA THR A 75 -0.03 -1.10 16.37
C THR A 75 0.67 -1.38 15.06
N VAL A 76 0.01 -1.06 13.95
CA VAL A 76 0.57 -1.25 12.60
C VAL A 76 0.39 0.00 11.76
N GLU A 77 1.40 0.33 10.96
CA GLU A 77 1.23 1.28 9.86
C GLU A 77 0.68 0.53 8.64
N ALA A 78 -0.45 0.98 8.11
CA ALA A 78 -1.11 0.43 6.93
C ALA A 78 -0.94 1.39 5.74
N LYS A 79 0.09 1.14 4.92
CA LYS A 79 0.31 1.88 3.68
C LYS A 79 -0.62 1.34 2.59
N SER A 80 -1.28 2.23 1.86
CA SER A 80 -1.90 1.90 0.58
C SER A 80 -0.83 1.69 -0.52
N GLY A 81 -1.17 1.79 -1.80
CA GLY A 81 -0.17 1.76 -2.88
C GLY A 81 -0.21 0.51 -3.75
N TYR A 82 -1.18 -0.36 -3.56
CA TYR A 82 -1.47 -1.44 -4.50
C TYR A 82 -2.70 -1.17 -5.37
N GLY A 83 -3.27 0.03 -5.30
CA GLY A 83 -4.32 0.47 -6.19
C GLY A 83 -3.76 1.12 -7.44
N MET A 84 -2.91 2.12 -7.26
CA MET A 84 -2.34 2.97 -8.30
C MET A 84 -3.43 3.64 -9.17
N ASN A 85 -4.65 3.70 -8.69
CA ASN A 85 -5.78 4.46 -9.20
C ASN A 85 -6.68 4.89 -8.03
N TRP A 86 -7.52 5.89 -8.25
CA TRP A 86 -8.32 6.46 -7.18
C TRP A 86 -9.23 5.43 -6.50
N GLU A 87 -9.99 4.65 -7.28
CA GLU A 87 -11.00 3.74 -6.73
C GLU A 87 -10.38 2.69 -5.80
N THR A 88 -9.23 2.14 -6.18
CA THR A 88 -8.59 1.07 -5.40
C THR A 88 -7.80 1.61 -4.22
N GLU A 89 -7.11 2.76 -4.38
CA GLU A 89 -6.45 3.42 -3.24
C GLU A 89 -7.48 3.83 -2.19
N LEU A 90 -8.62 4.41 -2.60
CA LEU A 90 -9.73 4.73 -1.71
C LEU A 90 -10.22 3.48 -0.99
N LYS A 91 -10.49 2.39 -1.72
CA LYS A 91 -10.93 1.11 -1.15
C LYS A 91 -9.96 0.58 -0.10
N GLN A 92 -8.63 0.63 -0.35
CA GLN A 92 -7.63 0.21 0.62
C GLN A 92 -7.67 1.05 1.91
N LEU A 93 -7.77 2.37 1.79
CA LEU A 93 -7.84 3.28 2.93
C LEU A 93 -9.15 3.12 3.72
N GLU A 94 -10.27 2.93 3.04
CA GLU A 94 -11.56 2.68 3.69
C GLU A 94 -11.55 1.35 4.46
N VAL A 95 -10.95 0.30 3.91
CA VAL A 95 -10.76 -0.99 4.62
C VAL A 95 -9.90 -0.80 5.86
N ALA A 96 -8.75 -0.09 5.74
CA ALA A 96 -7.87 0.19 6.88
C ALA A 96 -8.61 0.99 7.98
N ASN A 97 -9.39 2.01 7.59
CA ASN A 97 -10.18 2.81 8.52
C ASN A 97 -11.27 1.98 9.22
N LYS A 98 -11.96 1.10 8.49
CA LYS A 98 -12.95 0.19 9.09
C LYS A 98 -12.30 -0.80 10.06
N LEU A 99 -11.09 -1.28 9.76
CA LEU A 99 -10.33 -2.15 10.66
C LEU A 99 -9.89 -1.41 11.92
N GLN A 100 -9.42 -0.16 11.82
CA GLN A 100 -9.11 0.69 12.99
C GLN A 100 -10.31 0.83 13.93
N GLN A 101 -11.52 0.87 13.41
CA GLN A 101 -12.73 1.01 14.22
C GLN A 101 -13.21 -0.31 14.86
N ASN A 102 -12.83 -1.46 14.28
CA ASN A 102 -13.43 -2.76 14.61
C ASN A 102 -12.43 -3.82 15.08
N HIS A 103 -11.13 -3.51 15.16
CA HIS A 103 -10.10 -4.44 15.61
C HIS A 103 -9.37 -3.92 16.85
N ALA A 104 -8.78 -4.83 17.63
CA ALA A 104 -8.01 -4.48 18.84
C ALA A 104 -6.59 -3.96 18.55
N VAL A 105 -6.09 -4.16 17.34
CA VAL A 105 -4.81 -3.59 16.87
C VAL A 105 -5.07 -2.19 16.33
N ASP A 106 -4.28 -1.22 16.76
CA ASP A 106 -4.32 0.14 16.21
C ASP A 106 -3.78 0.14 14.78
N VAL A 107 -4.56 0.65 13.83
CA VAL A 107 -4.21 0.72 12.41
C VAL A 107 -4.02 2.17 11.99
N VAL A 108 -2.77 2.56 11.76
CA VAL A 108 -2.41 3.92 11.34
C VAL A 108 -2.29 3.95 9.82
N SER A 109 -3.17 4.70 9.16
CA SER A 109 -3.24 4.73 7.69
C SER A 109 -2.25 5.71 7.09
N THR A 110 -1.50 5.25 6.08
CA THR A 110 -0.60 6.06 5.24
C THR A 110 -1.04 5.97 3.79
N PHE A 111 -1.32 7.11 3.16
CA PHE A 111 -1.54 7.15 1.72
C PHE A 111 -0.21 7.03 0.98
N MET A 112 -0.07 6.00 0.17
CA MET A 112 1.11 5.76 -0.65
C MET A 112 0.75 5.47 -2.11
N GLY A 113 -0.14 6.29 -2.71
CA GLY A 113 -0.46 6.19 -4.14
C GLY A 113 0.78 6.28 -5.03
N ALA A 114 1.87 6.88 -4.53
CA ALA A 114 3.19 6.95 -5.15
C ALA A 114 4.08 5.72 -4.84
N HIS A 115 3.53 4.51 -4.85
CA HIS A 115 4.28 3.26 -4.61
C HIS A 115 4.97 2.74 -5.89
N ALA A 116 4.35 2.90 -7.03
CA ALA A 116 4.94 2.65 -8.35
C ALA A 116 4.20 3.48 -9.41
N VAL A 117 4.78 3.56 -10.60
CA VAL A 117 4.09 4.16 -11.75
C VAL A 117 3.22 3.09 -12.41
N PRO A 118 1.90 3.30 -12.50
CA PRO A 118 1.01 2.35 -13.15
C PRO A 118 1.28 2.25 -14.65
N LYS A 119 0.95 1.11 -15.25
CA LYS A 119 1.24 0.83 -16.67
C LYS A 119 0.66 1.89 -17.61
N GLU A 120 -0.47 2.47 -17.24
CA GLU A 120 -1.21 3.48 -17.98
C GLU A 120 -0.44 4.81 -18.10
N TYR A 121 0.52 5.05 -17.19
CA TYR A 121 1.36 6.25 -17.15
C TYR A 121 2.82 5.99 -17.51
N LYS A 122 3.16 4.78 -17.96
CA LYS A 122 4.54 4.45 -18.34
C LYS A 122 5.02 5.34 -19.50
N GLY A 123 6.12 6.08 -19.26
CA GLY A 123 6.66 7.07 -20.17
C GLY A 123 6.00 8.46 -20.06
N ASN A 124 5.08 8.63 -19.11
CA ASN A 124 4.47 9.90 -18.77
C ASN A 124 4.27 10.00 -17.25
N GLU A 125 5.33 9.70 -16.50
CA GLU A 125 5.35 9.62 -15.04
C GLU A 125 4.94 10.94 -14.38
N ASP A 126 5.31 12.07 -14.99
CA ASP A 126 4.95 13.40 -14.48
C ASP A 126 3.43 13.66 -14.51
N ALA A 127 2.71 13.07 -15.46
CA ALA A 127 1.25 13.16 -15.48
C ALA A 127 0.62 12.38 -14.31
N PHE A 128 1.22 11.26 -13.92
CA PHE A 128 0.78 10.53 -12.73
C PHE A 128 1.11 11.29 -11.44
N VAL A 129 2.29 11.88 -11.34
CA VAL A 129 2.66 12.77 -10.22
C VAL A 129 1.65 13.93 -10.10
N LYS A 130 1.28 14.53 -11.22
CA LYS A 130 0.27 15.59 -11.25
C LYS A 130 -1.09 15.11 -10.74
N LEU A 131 -1.54 13.93 -11.18
CA LEU A 131 -2.79 13.30 -10.68
C LEU A 131 -2.75 13.10 -9.16
N LEU A 132 -1.62 12.58 -8.64
CA LEU A 132 -1.45 12.38 -7.19
C LEU A 132 -1.61 13.71 -6.43
N ILE A 133 -0.93 14.77 -6.89
CA ILE A 133 -0.84 16.06 -6.21
C ILE A 133 -2.14 16.85 -6.33
N GLU A 134 -2.74 16.91 -7.52
CA GLU A 134 -3.88 17.79 -7.79
C GLU A 134 -5.24 17.14 -7.49
N ASP A 135 -5.31 15.82 -7.44
CA ASP A 135 -6.57 15.10 -7.30
C ASP A 135 -6.59 14.13 -6.11
N MET A 136 -5.67 13.15 -6.05
CA MET A 136 -5.78 12.06 -5.07
C MET A 136 -5.45 12.51 -3.64
N ILE A 137 -4.33 13.19 -3.42
CA ILE A 137 -3.91 13.67 -2.09
C ILE A 137 -4.97 14.62 -1.48
N PRO A 138 -5.47 15.65 -2.21
CA PRO A 138 -6.52 16.51 -1.68
C PRO A 138 -7.81 15.76 -1.33
N LYS A 139 -8.19 14.74 -2.10
CA LYS A 139 -9.36 13.91 -1.81
C LYS A 139 -9.17 13.08 -0.54
N VAL A 140 -8.00 12.44 -0.37
CA VAL A 140 -7.67 11.67 0.84
C VAL A 140 -7.70 12.57 2.07
N ALA A 141 -7.09 13.74 2.00
CA ALA A 141 -7.08 14.73 3.09
C ALA A 141 -8.51 15.18 3.44
N LYS A 142 -9.33 15.50 2.44
CA LYS A 142 -10.72 15.91 2.64
C LYS A 142 -11.57 14.83 3.31
N LEU A 143 -11.30 13.56 3.02
CA LEU A 143 -12.03 12.42 3.59
C LEU A 143 -11.46 11.99 4.96
N GLY A 144 -10.29 12.49 5.36
CA GLY A 144 -9.65 12.14 6.63
C GLY A 144 -9.25 10.65 6.72
N LEU A 145 -8.87 10.04 5.59
CA LEU A 145 -8.65 8.59 5.51
C LEU A 145 -7.20 8.16 5.76
N ALA A 146 -6.26 9.10 5.84
CA ALA A 146 -4.86 8.81 6.13
C ALA A 146 -4.25 9.91 6.99
N GLU A 147 -3.37 9.50 7.91
CA GLU A 147 -2.61 10.41 8.77
C GLU A 147 -1.29 10.84 8.12
N PHE A 148 -0.75 10.00 7.27
CA PHE A 148 0.54 10.21 6.62
C PHE A 148 0.43 10.05 5.10
N ASN A 149 1.40 10.67 4.41
CA ASN A 149 1.62 10.49 2.97
C ASN A 149 3.07 10.04 2.74
N ASP A 150 3.27 9.03 1.90
CA ASP A 150 4.57 8.46 1.60
C ASP A 150 4.80 8.29 0.10
N VAL A 151 6.06 8.11 -0.30
CA VAL A 151 6.48 7.94 -1.70
C VAL A 151 7.66 6.98 -1.81
N PHE A 152 7.63 6.10 -2.80
CA PHE A 152 8.76 5.22 -3.11
C PHE A 152 9.79 5.94 -3.99
N CYS A 153 10.71 6.66 -3.33
CA CYS A 153 11.81 7.38 -3.98
C CYS A 153 12.97 6.42 -4.29
N GLU A 154 12.96 5.82 -5.47
CA GLU A 154 13.97 4.85 -5.89
C GLU A 154 14.25 4.98 -7.39
N LYS A 155 15.46 4.57 -7.82
CA LYS A 155 15.84 4.57 -9.24
C LYS A 155 14.87 3.71 -10.06
N GLY A 156 14.25 4.32 -11.06
CA GLY A 156 13.26 3.66 -11.93
C GLY A 156 11.83 3.67 -11.37
N VAL A 157 11.57 4.36 -10.25
CA VAL A 157 10.23 4.61 -9.71
C VAL A 157 9.97 6.12 -9.67
N PHE A 158 10.10 6.79 -8.52
CA PHE A 158 9.99 8.25 -8.44
C PHE A 158 11.34 8.89 -8.15
N THR A 159 11.65 9.96 -8.88
CA THR A 159 12.87 10.76 -8.68
C THR A 159 12.79 11.57 -7.37
N PRO A 160 13.94 12.02 -6.81
CA PRO A 160 13.94 12.90 -5.65
C PRO A 160 13.15 14.21 -5.86
N ALA A 161 13.12 14.74 -7.08
CA ALA A 161 12.34 15.93 -7.41
C ALA A 161 10.82 15.66 -7.35
N GLN A 162 10.36 14.59 -7.98
CA GLN A 162 8.96 14.16 -7.94
C GLN A 162 8.52 13.83 -6.51
N SER A 163 9.35 13.09 -5.77
CA SER A 163 9.09 12.73 -4.37
C SER A 163 8.91 13.97 -3.48
N ARG A 164 9.74 14.98 -3.67
CA ARG A 164 9.64 16.25 -2.94
C ARG A 164 8.30 16.96 -3.19
N LEU A 165 7.83 16.96 -4.45
CA LEU A 165 6.53 17.56 -4.81
C LEU A 165 5.37 16.80 -4.16
N ILE A 166 5.40 15.46 -4.22
CA ILE A 166 4.36 14.59 -3.63
C ILE A 166 4.29 14.77 -2.11
N LEU A 167 5.44 14.75 -1.43
CA LEU A 167 5.48 14.93 0.03
C LEU A 167 5.09 16.36 0.46
N ALA A 168 5.44 17.37 -0.33
CA ALA A 168 5.01 18.74 -0.08
C ALA A 168 3.49 18.89 -0.17
N ALA A 169 2.86 18.24 -1.17
CA ALA A 169 1.41 18.25 -1.31
C ALA A 169 0.70 17.55 -0.14
N GLY A 170 1.27 16.44 0.37
CA GLY A 170 0.69 15.75 1.54
C GLY A 170 0.86 16.50 2.87
N LYS A 171 1.76 17.50 2.91
CA LYS A 171 2.01 18.34 4.11
C LYS A 171 1.10 19.57 4.15
N ALA A 172 0.58 20.02 3.01
CA ALA A 172 -0.20 21.24 2.88
C ALA A 172 -1.61 21.09 3.45
#